data_87b3659019ef2bab061fa7db8dca8885
#
_entry.id   87b3659019ef2bab061fa7db8dca8885
#
_cell.length_a   1.000
_cell.length_b   1.000
_cell.length_c   1.000
_cell.angle_alpha   90.00
_cell.angle_beta   90.00
_cell.angle_gamma   90.00
#
_symmetry.space_group_name_H-M   'P 1'
#
loop_
_entity.id
_entity.type
_entity.pdbx_description
1 polymer ?
#
loop_
_entity_poly.entity_id
_entity_poly.type
_entity_poly.pdbx_seq_one_letter_code
_entity_poly.pdbx_strand_id
1 'polypeptide(L)'
;MTDADAVKNAVYDVVVIGAGPVGENVADRTRAAGLSTAVVEAELVGGECSYWACIPSKALLRPVVARADARRVPGLSAAVQGPLDTAAVLAHRDWYVSDWHDDGQVAWLQGVGADLYRGQGRLTGTRQVSVTTSDGTEHRLTARHAVAVCTGSRAVVPDLPGVADARPWTSREATSAKEVPGRLVIVGGGVVGVEMATVYQALGAEVTMLIRGKGLLPKMEPFAGELVAEALTEAGADIRTGVAATSVNRTAPDGPVTVELDNGELIEADEILFATGRAPRTDDLGLETVALKPGSWLPVDDSCRVEGSNWLYAVGDVNHRALLTHQGKYQARIAGAAIAARAQGAPQATGRWGAHTATADHAAVPQVVFTDPEAASVGLTLAGAERAGHRVRAVDYDLAAVSGSGLYASGYRGRARMVVDLDREILLGVTFVGPGIGELLHSATVAVAGEVPIDRLWHAVPAFPTISEVWLRLLEAYRG
;
A
#
# COMPACT_ATOMS: atom_id res chain seq x y z
N MET A 1 -30.77 16.98 -37.33
CA MET A 1 -30.59 17.15 -35.91
C MET A 1 -30.56 15.73 -35.31
N THR A 2 -29.38 15.20 -35.16
CA THR A 2 -29.15 13.84 -34.62
C THR A 2 -29.25 13.90 -33.10
N ASP A 3 -29.95 12.94 -32.49
CA ASP A 3 -30.20 12.76 -31.04
C ASP A 3 -28.93 12.54 -30.17
N ALA A 4 -27.80 13.12 -30.55
CA ALA A 4 -26.47 12.86 -29.94
C ALA A 4 -26.15 13.74 -28.71
N ASP A 5 -27.04 14.68 -28.31
CA ASP A 5 -26.75 15.63 -27.22
C ASP A 5 -27.69 15.53 -26.00
N ALA A 6 -28.35 14.39 -25.76
CA ALA A 6 -29.19 14.24 -24.58
C ALA A 6 -28.30 13.83 -23.36
N VAL A 7 -27.88 14.83 -22.57
CA VAL A 7 -27.28 14.62 -21.27
C VAL A 7 -28.23 13.76 -20.42
N LYS A 8 -27.79 12.53 -20.03
CA LYS A 8 -28.58 11.63 -19.21
C LYS A 8 -28.42 12.00 -17.72
N ASN A 9 -29.50 12.42 -17.09
CA ASN A 9 -29.51 12.76 -15.67
C ASN A 9 -29.97 11.57 -14.82
N ALA A 10 -29.26 11.30 -13.72
CA ALA A 10 -29.64 10.28 -12.74
C ALA A 10 -29.43 10.78 -11.31
N VAL A 11 -30.23 10.27 -10.39
CA VAL A 11 -30.18 10.66 -8.96
C VAL A 11 -29.98 9.41 -8.11
N TYR A 12 -28.96 9.45 -7.28
CA TYR A 12 -28.60 8.40 -6.32
C TYR A 12 -28.53 8.96 -4.91
N ASP A 13 -28.53 8.10 -3.90
CA ASP A 13 -28.28 8.52 -2.54
C ASP A 13 -26.79 8.82 -2.36
N VAL A 14 -25.92 7.99 -2.98
CA VAL A 14 -24.46 8.13 -2.93
C VAL A 14 -23.87 8.00 -4.33
N VAL A 15 -22.88 8.83 -4.64
CA VAL A 15 -22.03 8.68 -5.85
C VAL A 15 -20.59 8.46 -5.39
N VAL A 16 -19.97 7.39 -5.88
CA VAL A 16 -18.56 7.04 -5.60
C VAL A 16 -17.73 7.32 -6.86
N ILE A 17 -16.66 8.09 -6.75
CA ILE A 17 -15.72 8.37 -7.83
C ILE A 17 -14.45 7.55 -7.63
N GLY A 18 -14.21 6.55 -8.48
CA GLY A 18 -13.15 5.56 -8.39
C GLY A 18 -13.65 4.22 -7.86
N ALA A 19 -13.48 3.16 -8.66
CA ALA A 19 -13.84 1.78 -8.32
C ALA A 19 -12.60 0.92 -8.02
N GLY A 20 -11.56 1.49 -7.42
CA GLY A 20 -10.53 0.70 -6.77
C GLY A 20 -11.08 -0.02 -5.54
N PRO A 21 -10.28 -0.84 -4.83
CA PRO A 21 -10.77 -1.66 -3.71
C PRO A 21 -11.43 -0.85 -2.59
N VAL A 22 -11.13 0.44 -2.52
CA VAL A 22 -11.74 1.36 -1.54
C VAL A 22 -13.13 1.77 -1.98
N GLY A 23 -13.29 2.21 -3.23
CA GLY A 23 -14.58 2.62 -3.79
C GLY A 23 -15.58 1.46 -3.84
N GLU A 24 -15.13 0.26 -4.21
CA GLU A 24 -15.93 -0.96 -4.13
C GLU A 24 -16.48 -1.19 -2.72
N ASN A 25 -15.62 -1.05 -1.69
CA ASN A 25 -16.04 -1.23 -0.30
C ASN A 25 -16.98 -0.10 0.19
N VAL A 26 -16.82 1.14 -0.26
CA VAL A 26 -17.79 2.21 0.04
C VAL A 26 -19.15 1.87 -0.58
N ALA A 27 -19.17 1.43 -1.84
CA ALA A 27 -20.39 1.03 -2.55
C ALA A 27 -21.08 -0.13 -1.84
N ASP A 28 -20.35 -1.18 -1.47
CA ASP A 28 -20.89 -2.32 -0.72
C ASP A 28 -21.56 -1.87 0.60
N ARG A 29 -20.87 -1.04 1.39
CA ARG A 29 -21.40 -0.59 2.70
C ARG A 29 -22.62 0.31 2.56
N THR A 30 -22.65 1.20 1.60
CA THR A 30 -23.81 2.07 1.35
C THR A 30 -24.99 1.28 0.79
N ARG A 31 -24.75 0.31 -0.12
CA ARG A 31 -25.77 -0.60 -0.62
C ARG A 31 -26.35 -1.50 0.48
N ALA A 32 -25.50 -2.08 1.33
CA ALA A 32 -25.92 -2.88 2.48
C ALA A 32 -26.81 -2.08 3.46
N ALA A 33 -26.66 -0.75 3.53
CA ALA A 33 -27.50 0.14 4.31
C ALA A 33 -28.79 0.57 3.58
N GLY A 34 -29.07 0.03 2.38
CA GLY A 34 -30.28 0.33 1.60
C GLY A 34 -30.20 1.60 0.75
N LEU A 35 -29.02 2.24 0.63
CA LEU A 35 -28.86 3.45 -0.17
C LEU A 35 -28.61 3.11 -1.64
N SER A 36 -29.24 3.82 -2.57
CA SER A 36 -28.93 3.72 -4.00
C SER A 36 -27.54 4.31 -4.25
N THR A 37 -26.66 3.56 -4.93
CA THR A 37 -25.26 3.93 -5.11
C THR A 37 -24.84 3.79 -6.56
N ALA A 38 -24.28 4.88 -7.13
CA ALA A 38 -23.56 4.85 -8.39
C ALA A 38 -22.05 4.84 -8.15
N VAL A 39 -21.31 4.10 -8.96
CA VAL A 39 -19.86 4.06 -8.98
C VAL A 39 -19.34 4.48 -10.34
N VAL A 40 -18.38 5.39 -10.36
CA VAL A 40 -17.77 5.91 -11.58
C VAL A 40 -16.32 5.42 -11.67
N GLU A 41 -15.94 4.79 -12.81
CA GLU A 41 -14.58 4.27 -13.00
C GLU A 41 -14.08 4.58 -14.41
N ALA A 42 -12.89 5.16 -14.47
CA ALA A 42 -12.28 5.60 -15.74
C ALA A 42 -11.40 4.52 -16.40
N GLU A 43 -10.86 3.57 -15.61
CA GLU A 43 -9.98 2.50 -16.09
C GLU A 43 -10.62 1.12 -15.79
N LEU A 44 -10.00 0.34 -14.90
CA LEU A 44 -10.47 -0.99 -14.53
C LEU A 44 -11.09 -0.98 -13.13
N VAL A 45 -12.25 -1.60 -12.97
CA VAL A 45 -12.84 -1.90 -11.66
C VAL A 45 -11.92 -2.83 -10.90
N GLY A 46 -11.53 -2.46 -9.67
CA GLY A 46 -10.44 -3.11 -8.91
C GLY A 46 -9.20 -2.22 -8.79
N GLY A 47 -9.03 -1.28 -9.70
CA GLY A 47 -8.05 -0.18 -9.64
C GLY A 47 -6.58 -0.60 -9.52
N GLU A 48 -5.77 0.31 -9.02
CA GLU A 48 -4.30 0.17 -8.93
C GLU A 48 -3.87 -1.08 -8.16
N CYS A 49 -4.52 -1.37 -7.03
CA CYS A 49 -4.18 -2.51 -6.17
C CYS A 49 -4.30 -3.86 -6.89
N SER A 50 -5.39 -4.07 -7.63
CA SER A 50 -5.67 -5.34 -8.29
C SER A 50 -4.77 -5.59 -9.50
N TYR A 51 -4.39 -4.54 -10.24
CA TYR A 51 -3.77 -4.70 -11.54
C TYR A 51 -2.33 -4.20 -11.64
N TRP A 52 -1.91 -3.24 -10.77
CA TRP A 52 -0.62 -2.55 -10.93
C TRP A 52 0.16 -2.33 -9.62
N ALA A 53 -0.36 -2.82 -8.48
CA ALA A 53 0.32 -2.67 -7.19
C ALA A 53 0.32 -3.95 -6.37
N CYS A 54 -0.60 -4.09 -5.41
CA CYS A 54 -0.54 -5.14 -4.38
C CYS A 54 -0.56 -6.56 -4.97
N ILE A 55 -1.51 -6.83 -5.87
CA ILE A 55 -1.71 -8.18 -6.40
C ILE A 55 -0.55 -8.61 -7.29
N PRO A 56 -0.18 -7.88 -8.37
CA PRO A 56 0.90 -8.32 -9.23
C PRO A 56 2.26 -8.33 -8.52
N SER A 57 2.55 -7.39 -7.62
CA SER A 57 3.82 -7.39 -6.89
C SER A 57 3.97 -8.61 -5.99
N LYS A 58 2.89 -9.06 -5.31
CA LYS A 58 2.93 -10.24 -4.45
C LYS A 58 2.95 -11.53 -5.26
N ALA A 59 2.31 -11.56 -6.43
CA ALA A 59 2.43 -12.66 -7.37
C ALA A 59 3.89 -12.84 -7.87
N LEU A 60 4.61 -11.74 -8.12
CA LEU A 60 6.03 -11.75 -8.48
C LEU A 60 6.93 -12.15 -7.29
N LEU A 61 6.64 -11.66 -6.08
CA LEU A 61 7.46 -11.92 -4.88
C LEU A 61 7.30 -13.35 -4.35
N ARG A 62 6.10 -13.94 -4.45
CA ARG A 62 5.84 -15.26 -3.85
C ARG A 62 6.79 -16.36 -4.29
N PRO A 63 7.11 -16.56 -5.58
CA PRO A 63 8.11 -17.54 -6.02
C PRO A 63 9.51 -17.27 -5.46
N VAL A 64 9.89 -15.99 -5.34
CA VAL A 64 11.19 -15.57 -4.79
C VAL A 64 11.30 -16.00 -3.33
N VAL A 65 10.33 -15.61 -2.50
CA VAL A 65 10.29 -15.94 -1.07
C VAL A 65 10.18 -17.45 -0.86
N ALA A 66 9.31 -18.14 -1.61
CA ALA A 66 9.16 -19.59 -1.50
C ALA A 66 10.45 -20.35 -1.80
N ARG A 67 11.21 -19.92 -2.81
CA ARG A 67 12.53 -20.51 -3.11
C ARG A 67 13.54 -20.22 -2.00
N ALA A 68 13.55 -19.00 -1.47
CA ALA A 68 14.43 -18.62 -0.37
C ALA A 68 14.13 -19.46 0.89
N ASP A 69 12.86 -19.63 1.24
CA ASP A 69 12.44 -20.50 2.35
C ASP A 69 12.90 -21.94 2.13
N ALA A 70 12.63 -22.52 0.96
CA ALA A 70 13.03 -23.88 0.64
C ALA A 70 14.56 -24.09 0.70
N ARG A 71 15.35 -23.09 0.31
CA ARG A 71 16.82 -23.13 0.39
C ARG A 71 17.33 -23.18 1.81
N ARG A 72 16.57 -22.64 2.78
CA ARG A 72 16.92 -22.63 4.22
C ARG A 72 16.50 -23.91 4.94
N VAL A 73 15.75 -24.80 4.29
CA VAL A 73 15.30 -26.06 4.90
C VAL A 73 16.27 -27.20 4.51
N PRO A 74 16.96 -27.83 5.50
CA PRO A 74 17.77 -29.00 5.24
C PRO A 74 16.97 -30.12 4.53
N GLY A 75 17.56 -30.69 3.48
CA GLY A 75 16.89 -31.70 2.67
C GLY A 75 16.10 -31.14 1.48
N LEU A 76 15.67 -29.86 1.49
CA LEU A 76 15.05 -29.19 0.34
C LEU A 76 16.02 -28.34 -0.47
N SER A 77 17.06 -27.79 0.15
CA SER A 77 17.98 -26.85 -0.48
C SER A 77 18.59 -27.36 -1.79
N ALA A 78 18.90 -28.66 -1.88
CA ALA A 78 19.45 -29.25 -3.09
C ALA A 78 18.43 -29.33 -4.25
N ALA A 79 17.13 -29.42 -3.95
CA ALA A 79 16.07 -29.53 -4.96
C ALA A 79 15.70 -28.18 -5.61
N VAL A 80 16.10 -27.05 -4.99
CA VAL A 80 15.71 -25.70 -5.43
C VAL A 80 16.92 -24.87 -5.88
N GLN A 81 17.92 -25.54 -6.46
CA GLN A 81 19.10 -24.91 -7.05
C GLN A 81 18.76 -24.31 -8.42
N GLY A 82 19.56 -23.37 -8.87
CA GLY A 82 19.39 -22.72 -10.17
C GLY A 82 18.50 -21.48 -10.16
N PRO A 83 18.32 -20.83 -11.30
CA PRO A 83 17.48 -19.64 -11.45
C PRO A 83 16.00 -19.97 -11.35
N LEU A 84 15.17 -18.95 -11.10
CA LEU A 84 13.72 -19.05 -11.28
C LEU A 84 13.40 -19.14 -12.78
N ASP A 85 12.35 -19.87 -13.11
CA ASP A 85 11.74 -19.80 -14.45
C ASP A 85 10.99 -18.48 -14.59
N THR A 86 11.69 -17.48 -15.13
CA THR A 86 11.16 -16.12 -15.29
C THR A 86 9.89 -16.09 -16.11
N ALA A 87 9.79 -16.89 -17.19
CA ALA A 87 8.60 -16.93 -18.03
C ALA A 87 7.38 -17.45 -17.24
N ALA A 88 7.56 -18.51 -16.44
CA ALA A 88 6.50 -19.05 -15.59
C ALA A 88 6.09 -18.06 -14.49
N VAL A 89 7.04 -17.31 -13.90
CA VAL A 89 6.73 -16.29 -12.88
C VAL A 89 5.88 -15.15 -13.49
N LEU A 90 6.26 -14.64 -14.66
CA LEU A 90 5.53 -13.57 -15.35
C LEU A 90 4.15 -14.04 -15.80
N ALA A 91 4.04 -15.26 -16.36
CA ALA A 91 2.75 -15.83 -16.76
C ALA A 91 1.82 -16.05 -15.56
N HIS A 92 2.35 -16.51 -14.41
CA HIS A 92 1.56 -16.64 -13.19
C HIS A 92 1.06 -15.28 -12.68
N ARG A 93 1.88 -14.23 -12.74
CA ARG A 93 1.47 -12.86 -12.42
C ARG A 93 0.34 -12.40 -13.34
N ASP A 94 0.46 -12.59 -14.66
CA ASP A 94 -0.56 -12.22 -15.64
C ASP A 94 -1.89 -12.91 -15.32
N TRP A 95 -1.87 -14.23 -15.09
CA TRP A 95 -3.03 -14.99 -14.66
C TRP A 95 -3.64 -14.47 -13.36
N TYR A 96 -2.82 -14.12 -12.37
CA TYR A 96 -3.29 -13.67 -11.05
C TYR A 96 -3.97 -12.29 -11.09
N VAL A 97 -3.66 -11.47 -12.10
CA VAL A 97 -4.33 -10.20 -12.37
C VAL A 97 -5.41 -10.32 -13.45
N SER A 98 -5.86 -11.56 -13.75
CA SER A 98 -6.88 -11.85 -14.77
C SER A 98 -6.55 -11.27 -16.15
N ASP A 99 -5.26 -11.29 -16.54
CA ASP A 99 -4.77 -10.69 -17.79
C ASP A 99 -5.26 -9.25 -18.01
N TRP A 100 -5.40 -8.47 -16.93
CA TRP A 100 -5.95 -7.09 -16.89
C TRP A 100 -7.39 -6.99 -17.40
N HIS A 101 -8.21 -8.04 -17.23
CA HIS A 101 -9.65 -8.00 -17.45
C HIS A 101 -10.38 -7.87 -16.10
N ASP A 102 -11.36 -6.97 -16.03
CA ASP A 102 -12.05 -6.66 -14.78
C ASP A 102 -13.47 -7.25 -14.68
N ASP A 103 -13.84 -8.18 -15.57
CA ASP A 103 -15.18 -8.78 -15.62
C ASP A 103 -15.63 -9.36 -14.26
N GLY A 104 -14.70 -10.00 -13.53
CA GLY A 104 -14.98 -10.54 -12.20
C GLY A 104 -15.31 -9.46 -11.17
N GLN A 105 -14.59 -8.34 -11.20
CA GLN A 105 -14.82 -7.21 -10.31
C GLN A 105 -16.13 -6.47 -10.66
N VAL A 106 -16.41 -6.33 -11.97
CA VAL A 106 -17.68 -5.76 -12.47
C VAL A 106 -18.86 -6.64 -12.01
N ALA A 107 -18.76 -7.96 -12.20
CA ALA A 107 -19.81 -8.88 -11.76
C ALA A 107 -20.04 -8.81 -10.24
N TRP A 108 -18.97 -8.67 -9.45
CA TRP A 108 -19.08 -8.48 -8.01
C TRP A 108 -19.80 -7.16 -7.66
N LEU A 109 -19.41 -6.05 -8.30
CA LEU A 109 -20.03 -4.73 -8.08
C LEU A 109 -21.52 -4.73 -8.43
N GLN A 110 -21.88 -5.40 -9.54
CA GLN A 110 -23.28 -5.60 -9.93
C GLN A 110 -24.02 -6.47 -8.91
N GLY A 111 -23.36 -7.51 -8.39
CA GLY A 111 -23.91 -8.39 -7.36
C GLY A 111 -24.30 -7.68 -6.06
N VAL A 112 -23.57 -6.63 -5.67
CA VAL A 112 -23.94 -5.77 -4.52
C VAL A 112 -25.02 -4.74 -4.88
N GLY A 113 -25.41 -4.65 -6.15
CA GLY A 113 -26.50 -3.78 -6.65
C GLY A 113 -26.11 -2.31 -6.79
N ALA A 114 -24.84 -2.01 -7.02
CA ALA A 114 -24.35 -0.69 -7.38
C ALA A 114 -24.35 -0.50 -8.92
N ASP A 115 -24.75 0.67 -9.40
CA ASP A 115 -24.74 0.99 -10.80
C ASP A 115 -23.37 1.51 -11.23
N LEU A 116 -22.76 0.88 -12.23
CA LEU A 116 -21.44 1.25 -12.76
C LEU A 116 -21.57 2.21 -13.95
N TYR A 117 -20.86 3.33 -13.87
CA TYR A 117 -20.65 4.28 -14.97
C TYR A 117 -19.17 4.24 -15.39
N ARG A 118 -18.91 3.76 -16.60
CA ARG A 118 -17.57 3.78 -17.20
C ARG A 118 -17.27 5.16 -17.79
N GLY A 119 -16.28 5.85 -17.25
CA GLY A 119 -15.87 7.17 -17.73
C GLY A 119 -15.15 8.00 -16.69
N GLN A 120 -14.68 9.15 -17.13
CA GLN A 120 -14.01 10.13 -16.29
C GLN A 120 -15.03 10.90 -15.44
N GLY A 121 -14.99 10.71 -14.12
CA GLY A 121 -15.86 11.40 -13.17
C GLY A 121 -15.27 12.72 -12.70
N ARG A 122 -16.05 13.80 -12.70
CA ARG A 122 -15.67 15.13 -12.20
C ARG A 122 -16.78 15.74 -11.35
N LEU A 123 -16.39 16.41 -10.29
CA LEU A 123 -17.29 17.29 -9.54
C LEU A 123 -17.65 18.52 -10.41
N THR A 124 -18.94 18.88 -10.45
CA THR A 124 -19.44 20.05 -11.18
C THR A 124 -20.18 21.03 -10.27
N GLY A 125 -20.19 20.74 -8.98
CA GLY A 125 -20.82 21.52 -7.92
C GLY A 125 -21.20 20.65 -6.73
N THR A 126 -21.89 21.24 -5.76
CA THR A 126 -22.33 20.54 -4.56
C THR A 126 -23.21 19.33 -4.89
N ARG A 127 -22.70 18.11 -4.55
CA ARG A 127 -23.38 16.82 -4.80
C ARG A 127 -23.65 16.53 -6.29
N GLN A 128 -22.91 17.15 -7.19
CA GLN A 128 -23.06 16.96 -8.62
C GLN A 128 -21.77 16.38 -9.21
N VAL A 129 -21.92 15.35 -10.03
CA VAL A 129 -20.82 14.67 -10.72
C VAL A 129 -21.20 14.54 -12.19
N SER A 130 -20.32 14.99 -13.09
CA SER A 130 -20.38 14.62 -14.50
C SER A 130 -19.54 13.37 -14.75
N VAL A 131 -19.98 12.54 -15.68
CA VAL A 131 -19.22 11.39 -16.18
C VAL A 131 -19.11 11.50 -17.67
N THR A 132 -17.90 11.59 -18.19
CA THR A 132 -17.62 11.58 -19.62
C THR A 132 -17.12 10.19 -20.02
N THR A 133 -17.89 9.49 -20.83
CA THR A 133 -17.55 8.16 -21.34
C THR A 133 -16.53 8.23 -22.48
N SER A 134 -15.93 7.09 -22.86
CA SER A 134 -14.92 7.03 -23.93
C SER A 134 -15.46 7.44 -25.31
N ASP A 135 -16.76 7.33 -25.55
CA ASP A 135 -17.44 7.78 -26.79
C ASP A 135 -17.86 9.25 -26.74
N GLY A 136 -17.55 9.97 -25.63
CA GLY A 136 -17.89 11.38 -25.44
C GLY A 136 -19.29 11.63 -24.88
N THR A 137 -20.07 10.59 -24.56
CA THR A 137 -21.37 10.75 -23.92
C THR A 137 -21.21 11.33 -22.51
N GLU A 138 -22.04 12.32 -22.16
CA GLU A 138 -22.05 12.93 -20.84
C GLU A 138 -23.23 12.44 -20.00
N HIS A 139 -22.94 11.96 -18.79
CA HIS A 139 -23.94 11.69 -17.77
C HIS A 139 -23.80 12.69 -16.62
N ARG A 140 -24.91 13.13 -16.05
CA ARG A 140 -24.93 13.96 -14.84
C ARG A 140 -25.58 13.20 -13.71
N LEU A 141 -24.80 12.99 -12.64
CA LEU A 141 -25.23 12.27 -11.45
C LEU A 141 -25.41 13.28 -10.32
N THR A 142 -26.54 13.19 -9.61
CA THR A 142 -26.82 13.99 -8.43
C THR A 142 -26.88 13.07 -7.21
N ALA A 143 -26.09 13.34 -6.19
CA ALA A 143 -26.13 12.64 -4.93
C ALA A 143 -27.08 13.32 -3.95
N ARG A 144 -28.05 12.57 -3.35
CA ARG A 144 -28.92 13.13 -2.30
C ARG A 144 -28.16 13.37 -1.00
N HIS A 145 -27.25 12.45 -0.63
CA HIS A 145 -26.58 12.46 0.67
C HIS A 145 -25.07 12.69 0.57
N ALA A 146 -24.35 11.93 -0.26
CA ALA A 146 -22.89 11.98 -0.28
C ALA A 146 -22.27 11.72 -1.64
N VAL A 147 -21.12 12.38 -1.90
CA VAL A 147 -20.15 11.96 -2.91
C VAL A 147 -18.90 11.47 -2.18
N ALA A 148 -18.43 10.28 -2.52
CA ALA A 148 -17.20 9.70 -1.99
C ALA A 148 -16.11 9.69 -3.07
N VAL A 149 -15.05 10.44 -2.86
CA VAL A 149 -13.85 10.46 -3.70
C VAL A 149 -12.94 9.32 -3.27
N CYS A 150 -12.77 8.32 -4.14
CA CYS A 150 -11.96 7.12 -3.95
C CYS A 150 -10.93 6.97 -5.09
N THR A 151 -10.47 8.09 -5.65
CA THR A 151 -9.61 8.14 -6.83
C THR A 151 -8.18 7.65 -6.59
N GLY A 152 -7.81 7.43 -5.33
CA GLY A 152 -6.50 6.90 -4.95
C GLY A 152 -5.35 7.87 -5.19
N SER A 153 -4.19 7.30 -5.52
CA SER A 153 -2.95 8.04 -5.75
C SER A 153 -2.23 7.51 -6.99
N ARG A 154 -1.25 8.26 -7.49
CA ARG A 154 -0.36 7.88 -8.58
C ARG A 154 1.10 7.95 -8.14
N ALA A 155 1.98 7.20 -8.79
CA ALA A 155 3.41 7.32 -8.59
C ALA A 155 3.90 8.72 -8.97
N VAL A 156 4.90 9.21 -8.25
CA VAL A 156 5.58 10.47 -8.55
C VAL A 156 6.84 10.16 -9.33
N VAL A 157 6.92 10.71 -10.54
CA VAL A 157 8.16 10.80 -11.32
C VAL A 157 8.70 12.21 -11.11
N PRO A 158 9.93 12.38 -10.61
CA PRO A 158 10.50 13.71 -10.39
C PRO A 158 10.71 14.44 -11.72
N ASP A 159 10.59 15.75 -11.68
CA ASP A 159 10.87 16.59 -12.84
C ASP A 159 12.41 16.78 -12.95
N LEU A 160 13.04 15.91 -13.72
CA LEU A 160 14.47 15.92 -13.99
C LEU A 160 14.71 16.08 -15.51
N PRO A 161 15.84 16.72 -15.91
CA PRO A 161 16.23 16.79 -17.30
C PRO A 161 16.20 15.42 -18.00
N GLY A 162 15.51 15.33 -19.14
CA GLY A 162 15.40 14.14 -19.99
C GLY A 162 14.46 13.04 -19.50
N VAL A 163 13.89 13.15 -18.29
CA VAL A 163 13.06 12.08 -17.70
C VAL A 163 11.78 11.81 -18.51
N ALA A 164 11.17 12.84 -19.07
CA ALA A 164 9.94 12.68 -19.87
C ALA A 164 10.19 11.87 -21.14
N ASP A 165 11.31 12.13 -21.83
CA ASP A 165 11.71 11.42 -23.06
C ASP A 165 12.20 10.00 -22.74
N ALA A 166 12.79 9.80 -21.56
CA ALA A 166 13.27 8.51 -21.09
C ALA A 166 12.15 7.51 -20.80
N ARG A 167 10.91 7.97 -20.58
CA ARG A 167 9.73 7.12 -20.28
C ARG A 167 10.03 6.08 -19.18
N PRO A 168 10.43 6.53 -17.97
CA PRO A 168 10.87 5.62 -16.91
C PRO A 168 9.72 4.77 -16.42
N TRP A 169 10.04 3.64 -15.82
CA TRP A 169 9.08 2.83 -15.10
C TRP A 169 8.62 3.54 -13.82
N THR A 170 7.36 3.32 -13.51
CA THR A 170 6.76 3.48 -12.19
C THR A 170 6.40 2.11 -11.63
N SER A 171 5.66 2.07 -10.50
CA SER A 171 5.13 0.79 -9.98
C SER A 171 4.26 0.06 -11.02
N ARG A 172 3.58 0.76 -11.94
CA ARG A 172 2.73 0.16 -12.97
C ARG A 172 3.56 -0.67 -13.96
N GLU A 173 4.55 -0.05 -14.56
CA GLU A 173 5.42 -0.72 -15.53
C GLU A 173 6.20 -1.85 -14.85
N ALA A 174 6.76 -1.61 -13.67
CA ALA A 174 7.54 -2.61 -12.93
C ALA A 174 6.70 -3.86 -12.58
N THR A 175 5.43 -3.72 -12.27
CA THR A 175 4.58 -4.87 -11.94
C THR A 175 3.93 -5.53 -13.16
N SER A 176 3.92 -4.85 -14.33
CA SER A 176 3.31 -5.36 -15.57
C SER A 176 4.33 -5.65 -16.69
N ALA A 177 5.62 -5.50 -16.43
CA ALA A 177 6.67 -5.78 -17.41
C ALA A 177 6.54 -7.19 -18.00
N LYS A 178 6.78 -7.30 -19.30
CA LYS A 178 6.71 -8.58 -20.04
C LYS A 178 8.04 -9.29 -20.10
N GLU A 179 9.12 -8.57 -19.83
CA GLU A 179 10.50 -9.06 -19.83
C GLU A 179 11.25 -8.50 -18.62
N VAL A 180 12.28 -9.19 -18.20
CA VAL A 180 13.20 -8.74 -17.15
C VAL A 180 14.36 -8.00 -17.81
N PRO A 181 14.62 -6.73 -17.46
CA PRO A 181 15.78 -6.01 -17.98
C PRO A 181 17.08 -6.64 -17.46
N GLY A 182 18.14 -6.58 -18.24
CA GLY A 182 19.45 -7.04 -17.77
C GLY A 182 19.99 -6.19 -16.63
N ARG A 183 19.83 -4.86 -16.72
CA ARG A 183 20.28 -3.88 -15.71
C ARG A 183 19.12 -2.95 -15.36
N LEU A 184 18.80 -2.84 -14.07
CA LEU A 184 17.71 -2.00 -13.55
C LEU A 184 18.24 -1.01 -12.51
N VAL A 185 18.04 0.28 -12.76
CA VAL A 185 18.23 1.32 -11.73
C VAL A 185 16.91 1.59 -11.03
N ILE A 186 16.90 1.55 -9.69
CA ILE A 186 15.73 1.84 -8.86
C ILE A 186 16.02 3.09 -8.03
N VAL A 187 15.22 4.14 -8.21
CA VAL A 187 15.33 5.39 -7.44
C VAL A 187 14.30 5.38 -6.33
N GLY A 188 14.77 5.21 -5.08
CA GLY A 188 13.95 5.21 -3.87
C GLY A 188 14.03 3.92 -3.06
N GLY A 189 14.17 4.07 -1.74
CA GLY A 189 14.33 2.98 -0.76
C GLY A 189 13.07 2.69 0.07
N GLY A 190 11.89 3.09 -0.42
CA GLY A 190 10.60 2.73 0.18
C GLY A 190 10.13 1.33 -0.21
N VAL A 191 8.92 0.95 0.23
CA VAL A 191 8.34 -0.39 0.02
C VAL A 191 8.39 -0.83 -1.44
N VAL A 192 7.96 0.01 -2.37
CA VAL A 192 7.98 -0.33 -3.81
C VAL A 192 9.41 -0.60 -4.29
N GLY A 193 10.37 0.26 -3.92
CA GLY A 193 11.77 0.10 -4.34
C GLY A 193 12.39 -1.20 -3.85
N VAL A 194 12.24 -1.52 -2.56
CA VAL A 194 12.85 -2.74 -1.99
C VAL A 194 12.16 -4.02 -2.46
N GLU A 195 10.83 -4.01 -2.65
CA GLU A 195 10.11 -5.16 -3.19
C GLU A 195 10.48 -5.42 -4.64
N MET A 196 10.57 -4.38 -5.48
CA MET A 196 10.97 -4.54 -6.87
C MET A 196 12.45 -4.91 -7.00
N ALA A 197 13.33 -4.39 -6.15
CA ALA A 197 14.72 -4.84 -6.07
C ALA A 197 14.80 -6.35 -5.76
N THR A 198 14.04 -6.82 -4.78
CA THR A 198 13.97 -8.24 -4.42
C THR A 198 13.49 -9.10 -5.60
N VAL A 199 12.44 -8.66 -6.31
CA VAL A 199 11.89 -9.38 -7.47
C VAL A 199 12.92 -9.44 -8.59
N TYR A 200 13.35 -8.29 -9.09
CA TYR A 200 14.15 -8.22 -10.31
C TYR A 200 15.53 -8.83 -10.15
N GLN A 201 16.16 -8.61 -8.98
CA GLN A 201 17.42 -9.26 -8.65
C GLN A 201 17.28 -10.80 -8.65
N ALA A 202 16.21 -11.34 -8.07
CA ALA A 202 15.97 -12.78 -8.03
C ALA A 202 15.59 -13.37 -9.40
N LEU A 203 15.07 -12.57 -10.32
CA LEU A 203 14.79 -12.91 -11.72
C LEU A 203 15.99 -12.72 -12.64
N GLY A 204 17.13 -12.25 -12.13
CA GLY A 204 18.41 -12.20 -12.85
C GLY A 204 18.83 -10.82 -13.35
N ALA A 205 18.13 -9.75 -12.99
CA ALA A 205 18.58 -8.39 -13.29
C ALA A 205 19.76 -7.97 -12.39
N GLU A 206 20.69 -7.22 -12.93
CA GLU A 206 21.64 -6.44 -12.13
C GLU A 206 20.93 -5.20 -11.60
N VAL A 207 20.74 -5.12 -10.28
CA VAL A 207 19.96 -4.06 -9.63
C VAL A 207 20.86 -3.05 -8.95
N THR A 208 20.73 -1.77 -9.30
CA THR A 208 21.32 -0.63 -8.58
C THR A 208 20.23 0.20 -7.95
N MET A 209 20.28 0.40 -6.61
CA MET A 209 19.36 1.24 -5.89
C MET A 209 19.97 2.60 -5.53
N LEU A 210 19.32 3.69 -5.89
CA LEU A 210 19.73 5.07 -5.58
C LEU A 210 18.87 5.63 -4.48
N ILE A 211 19.45 5.88 -3.30
CA ILE A 211 18.75 6.29 -2.09
C ILE A 211 19.26 7.65 -1.65
N ARG A 212 18.44 8.69 -1.77
CA ARG A 212 18.79 10.04 -1.31
C ARG A 212 19.01 10.12 0.20
N GLY A 213 18.29 9.30 0.98
CA GLY A 213 18.40 9.23 2.43
C GLY A 213 19.55 8.34 2.91
N LYS A 214 19.54 8.03 4.21
CA LYS A 214 20.60 7.26 4.87
C LYS A 214 20.43 5.74 4.77
N GLY A 215 19.24 5.25 4.36
CA GLY A 215 18.96 3.81 4.31
C GLY A 215 17.58 3.50 3.76
N LEU A 216 17.24 2.21 3.79
CA LEU A 216 15.97 1.68 3.30
C LEU A 216 14.88 1.80 4.37
N LEU A 217 13.62 1.73 3.95
CA LEU A 217 12.41 1.70 4.79
C LEU A 217 12.36 2.77 5.88
N PRO A 218 12.54 4.07 5.55
CA PRO A 218 12.75 5.14 6.54
C PRO A 218 11.53 5.40 7.47
N LYS A 219 10.38 4.76 7.21
CA LYS A 219 9.18 4.85 8.05
C LYS A 219 9.08 3.73 9.09
N MET A 220 9.95 2.73 9.04
CA MET A 220 10.04 1.63 10.01
C MET A 220 11.15 1.88 11.03
N GLU A 221 11.32 0.95 11.99
CA GLU A 221 12.48 0.97 12.87
C GLU A 221 13.77 0.82 12.04
N PRO A 222 14.88 1.51 12.40
CA PRO A 222 16.11 1.51 11.60
C PRO A 222 16.63 0.11 11.24
N PHE A 223 16.59 -0.82 12.18
CA PHE A 223 17.06 -2.19 11.96
C PHE A 223 16.27 -2.93 10.86
N ALA A 224 15.04 -2.49 10.55
CA ALA A 224 14.26 -3.09 9.46
C ALA A 224 14.89 -2.75 8.10
N GLY A 225 15.25 -1.50 7.91
CA GLY A 225 15.97 -1.07 6.70
C GLY A 225 17.37 -1.68 6.61
N GLU A 226 18.07 -1.81 7.73
CA GLU A 226 19.42 -2.40 7.82
C GLU A 226 19.40 -3.87 7.38
N LEU A 227 18.55 -4.71 7.98
CA LEU A 227 18.48 -6.15 7.66
C LEU A 227 18.02 -6.41 6.21
N VAL A 228 17.11 -5.59 5.68
CA VAL A 228 16.69 -5.68 4.27
C VAL A 228 17.83 -5.25 3.34
N ALA A 229 18.59 -4.19 3.70
CA ALA A 229 19.73 -3.75 2.90
C ALA A 229 20.85 -4.79 2.88
N GLU A 230 21.18 -5.39 4.03
CA GLU A 230 22.15 -6.48 4.12
C GLU A 230 21.77 -7.65 3.21
N ALA A 231 20.51 -8.10 3.28
CA ALA A 231 20.05 -9.22 2.46
C ALA A 231 20.05 -8.92 0.95
N LEU A 232 19.62 -7.73 0.54
CA LEU A 232 19.68 -7.31 -0.87
C LEU A 232 21.12 -7.22 -1.37
N THR A 233 22.05 -6.71 -0.55
CA THR A 233 23.48 -6.63 -0.88
C THR A 233 24.10 -8.04 -0.98
N GLU A 234 23.79 -8.93 -0.05
CA GLU A 234 24.20 -10.35 -0.10
C GLU A 234 23.67 -11.05 -1.35
N ALA A 235 22.48 -10.67 -1.81
CA ALA A 235 21.89 -11.17 -3.04
C ALA A 235 22.49 -10.55 -4.32
N GLY A 236 23.33 -9.52 -4.20
CA GLY A 236 24.08 -8.90 -5.32
C GLY A 236 23.56 -7.53 -5.77
N ALA A 237 22.60 -6.92 -5.06
CA ALA A 237 22.17 -5.56 -5.39
C ALA A 237 23.20 -4.51 -4.95
N ASP A 238 23.43 -3.50 -5.79
CA ASP A 238 24.25 -2.33 -5.46
C ASP A 238 23.37 -1.24 -4.82
N ILE A 239 23.55 -1.01 -3.52
CA ILE A 239 22.75 -0.03 -2.76
C ILE A 239 23.61 1.21 -2.47
N ARG A 240 23.25 2.33 -3.09
CA ARG A 240 23.94 3.61 -2.95
C ARG A 240 23.11 4.59 -2.16
N THR A 241 23.57 4.92 -0.97
CA THR A 241 22.90 5.88 -0.06
C THR A 241 23.54 7.27 -0.14
N GLY A 242 22.77 8.32 0.15
CA GLY A 242 23.24 9.71 0.11
C GLY A 242 23.47 10.23 -1.30
N VAL A 243 22.91 9.60 -2.34
CA VAL A 243 23.04 10.00 -3.75
C VAL A 243 21.69 10.28 -4.37
N ALA A 244 21.65 11.18 -5.35
CA ALA A 244 20.43 11.54 -6.08
C ALA A 244 20.69 11.51 -7.59
N ALA A 245 19.71 11.02 -8.36
CA ALA A 245 19.70 11.21 -9.80
C ALA A 245 19.41 12.68 -10.12
N THR A 246 20.18 13.27 -11.04
CA THR A 246 20.07 14.67 -11.49
C THR A 246 19.58 14.79 -12.91
N SER A 247 19.83 13.79 -13.77
CA SER A 247 19.28 13.73 -15.11
C SER A 247 19.10 12.26 -15.55
N VAL A 248 18.25 12.05 -16.54
CA VAL A 248 18.04 10.73 -17.18
C VAL A 248 18.00 10.93 -18.68
N ASN A 249 18.81 10.20 -19.41
CA ASN A 249 18.81 10.26 -20.86
C ASN A 249 18.59 8.87 -21.47
N ARG A 250 17.69 8.78 -22.45
CA ARG A 250 17.46 7.59 -23.28
C ARG A 250 17.56 8.03 -24.75
N THR A 251 18.57 7.56 -25.46
CA THR A 251 18.87 8.01 -26.82
C THR A 251 17.97 7.42 -27.90
N ALA A 252 17.32 6.29 -27.60
CA ALA A 252 16.37 5.61 -28.50
C ALA A 252 15.18 5.05 -27.67
N PRO A 253 13.97 4.91 -28.26
CA PRO A 253 12.78 4.47 -27.51
C PRO A 253 12.94 3.22 -26.66
N ASP A 254 13.69 2.24 -27.15
CA ASP A 254 13.95 0.95 -26.46
C ASP A 254 15.46 0.77 -26.13
N GLY A 255 16.21 1.87 -26.23
CA GLY A 255 17.64 1.88 -25.92
C GLY A 255 17.93 1.99 -24.43
N PRO A 256 19.20 1.83 -24.02
CA PRO A 256 19.61 1.97 -22.64
C PRO A 256 19.37 3.39 -22.12
N VAL A 257 19.22 3.50 -20.81
CA VAL A 257 19.17 4.76 -20.08
C VAL A 257 20.52 5.08 -19.48
N THR A 258 20.91 6.34 -19.49
CA THR A 258 22.04 6.87 -18.74
C THR A 258 21.51 7.77 -17.64
N VAL A 259 21.84 7.46 -16.40
CA VAL A 259 21.45 8.22 -15.20
C VAL A 259 22.67 8.97 -14.68
N GLU A 260 22.57 10.29 -14.59
CA GLU A 260 23.59 11.14 -13.98
C GLU A 260 23.26 11.34 -12.50
N LEU A 261 24.28 11.21 -11.66
CA LEU A 261 24.16 11.42 -10.22
C LEU A 261 24.66 12.80 -9.81
N ASP A 262 24.28 13.25 -8.61
CA ASP A 262 24.68 14.52 -8.01
C ASP A 262 26.20 14.65 -7.73
N ASN A 263 26.94 13.52 -7.73
CA ASN A 263 28.40 13.46 -7.65
C ASN A 263 29.09 13.47 -9.03
N GLY A 264 28.33 13.55 -10.14
CA GLY A 264 28.82 13.55 -11.52
C GLY A 264 29.08 12.16 -12.11
N GLU A 265 28.78 11.09 -11.38
CA GLU A 265 28.88 9.72 -11.90
C GLU A 265 27.75 9.43 -12.89
N LEU A 266 28.04 8.64 -13.93
CA LEU A 266 27.08 8.17 -14.90
C LEU A 266 26.85 6.67 -14.73
N ILE A 267 25.58 6.25 -14.68
CA ILE A 267 25.18 4.85 -14.62
C ILE A 267 24.41 4.50 -15.88
N GLU A 268 24.82 3.47 -16.59
CA GLU A 268 24.07 2.86 -17.69
C GLU A 268 23.17 1.73 -17.18
N ALA A 269 21.92 1.70 -17.62
CA ALA A 269 20.98 0.61 -17.36
C ALA A 269 20.05 0.39 -18.55
N ASP A 270 19.35 -0.73 -18.57
CA ASP A 270 18.36 -1.00 -19.61
C ASP A 270 17.02 -0.33 -19.24
N GLU A 271 16.72 -0.25 -17.92
CA GLU A 271 15.55 0.44 -17.41
C GLU A 271 15.85 1.21 -16.11
N ILE A 272 15.00 2.23 -15.85
CA ILE A 272 14.98 2.99 -14.60
C ILE A 272 13.57 3.00 -14.01
N LEU A 273 13.45 2.65 -12.72
CA LEU A 273 12.22 2.69 -11.94
C LEU A 273 12.23 3.83 -10.92
N PHE A 274 11.27 4.74 -11.00
CA PHE A 274 11.04 5.73 -9.94
C PHE A 274 10.05 5.23 -8.89
N ALA A 275 10.56 4.99 -7.69
CA ALA A 275 9.82 4.62 -6.48
C ALA A 275 9.91 5.72 -5.40
N THR A 276 9.77 6.98 -5.83
CA THR A 276 10.10 8.20 -5.05
C THR A 276 8.94 8.77 -4.24
N GLY A 277 7.76 8.18 -4.32
CA GLY A 277 6.57 8.60 -3.59
C GLY A 277 5.29 8.55 -4.41
N ARG A 278 4.22 9.09 -3.81
CA ARG A 278 2.89 9.11 -4.44
C ARG A 278 2.27 10.50 -4.34
N ALA A 279 1.41 10.83 -5.30
CA ALA A 279 0.60 12.05 -5.34
C ALA A 279 -0.89 11.67 -5.50
N PRO A 280 -1.84 12.49 -5.01
CA PRO A 280 -3.26 12.17 -5.14
C PRO A 280 -3.71 12.25 -6.60
N ARG A 281 -4.71 11.46 -6.99
CA ARG A 281 -5.40 11.59 -8.28
C ARG A 281 -6.54 12.59 -8.16
N THR A 282 -6.21 13.87 -8.02
CA THR A 282 -7.15 14.98 -7.82
C THR A 282 -6.91 16.17 -8.76
N ASP A 283 -5.99 16.03 -9.70
CA ASP A 283 -5.61 17.12 -10.62
C ASP A 283 -6.77 17.54 -11.51
N ASP A 284 -7.56 16.58 -12.00
CA ASP A 284 -8.68 16.77 -12.92
C ASP A 284 -10.00 16.22 -12.37
N LEU A 285 -10.29 16.52 -11.11
CA LEU A 285 -11.49 16.05 -10.40
C LEU A 285 -12.60 17.12 -10.31
N GLY A 286 -12.35 18.35 -10.79
CA GLY A 286 -13.31 19.47 -10.67
C GLY A 286 -13.39 20.04 -9.25
N LEU A 287 -12.31 19.91 -8.44
CA LEU A 287 -12.25 20.37 -7.04
C LEU A 287 -12.48 21.88 -6.91
N GLU A 288 -12.11 22.66 -7.91
CA GLU A 288 -12.32 24.10 -7.98
C GLU A 288 -13.80 24.48 -7.92
N THR A 289 -14.70 23.62 -8.42
CA THR A 289 -16.15 23.86 -8.40
C THR A 289 -16.77 23.80 -7.00
N VAL A 290 -16.02 23.26 -6.05
CA VAL A 290 -16.41 23.10 -4.65
C VAL A 290 -15.41 23.78 -3.70
N ALA A 291 -14.65 24.76 -4.22
CA ALA A 291 -13.67 25.57 -3.48
C ALA A 291 -12.52 24.77 -2.84
N LEU A 292 -12.13 23.65 -3.46
CA LEU A 292 -10.97 22.86 -3.10
C LEU A 292 -9.87 22.99 -4.16
N LYS A 293 -8.61 22.77 -3.77
CA LYS A 293 -7.47 22.93 -4.66
C LYS A 293 -7.23 21.67 -5.49
N PRO A 294 -7.23 21.73 -6.84
CA PRO A 294 -6.80 20.61 -7.70
C PRO A 294 -5.37 20.15 -7.37
N GLY A 295 -5.11 18.85 -7.51
CA GLY A 295 -3.80 18.25 -7.27
C GLY A 295 -3.40 18.14 -5.79
N SER A 296 -4.28 18.50 -4.85
CA SER A 296 -4.01 18.38 -3.41
C SER A 296 -4.61 17.10 -2.81
N TRP A 297 -3.98 16.62 -1.74
CA TRP A 297 -4.59 15.66 -0.83
C TRP A 297 -5.83 16.29 -0.19
N LEU A 298 -6.84 15.49 0.11
CA LEU A 298 -8.10 15.97 0.69
C LEU A 298 -8.11 15.68 2.20
N PRO A 299 -7.88 16.69 3.06
CA PRO A 299 -7.93 16.50 4.50
C PRO A 299 -9.34 16.15 4.97
N VAL A 300 -9.43 15.19 5.90
CA VAL A 300 -10.68 14.62 6.37
C VAL A 300 -10.74 14.52 7.90
N ASP A 301 -11.97 14.56 8.44
CA ASP A 301 -12.23 14.14 9.81
C ASP A 301 -12.17 12.61 9.98
N ASP A 302 -12.31 12.11 11.19
CA ASP A 302 -12.21 10.67 11.47
C ASP A 302 -13.37 9.82 10.90
N SER A 303 -14.40 10.43 10.33
CA SER A 303 -15.41 9.75 9.53
C SER A 303 -15.07 9.70 8.02
N CYS A 304 -13.86 10.14 7.64
CA CYS A 304 -13.40 10.34 6.27
C CYS A 304 -14.18 11.42 5.50
N ARG A 305 -14.88 12.31 6.18
CA ARG A 305 -15.57 13.44 5.57
C ARG A 305 -14.58 14.58 5.38
N VAL A 306 -14.59 15.19 4.19
CA VAL A 306 -13.70 16.31 3.85
C VAL A 306 -13.99 17.50 4.77
N GLU A 307 -12.92 18.11 5.31
CA GLU A 307 -13.02 19.25 6.19
C GLU A 307 -13.76 20.42 5.52
N GLY A 308 -14.66 21.04 6.27
CA GLY A 308 -15.53 22.12 5.76
C GLY A 308 -16.74 21.65 4.93
N SER A 309 -16.86 20.35 4.61
CA SER A 309 -17.98 19.79 3.86
C SER A 309 -18.94 19.00 4.77
N ASN A 310 -20.22 18.95 4.39
CA ASN A 310 -21.20 18.07 5.05
C ASN A 310 -21.67 16.91 4.16
N TRP A 311 -21.13 16.79 2.96
CA TRP A 311 -21.59 15.83 1.93
C TRP A 311 -20.44 15.14 1.18
N LEU A 312 -19.22 15.71 1.19
CA LEU A 312 -18.06 15.19 0.46
C LEU A 312 -17.20 14.35 1.39
N TYR A 313 -16.84 13.16 0.92
CA TYR A 313 -15.95 12.23 1.61
C TYR A 313 -14.73 11.96 0.74
N ALA A 314 -13.58 11.72 1.36
CA ALA A 314 -12.36 11.29 0.67
C ALA A 314 -11.82 10.06 1.39
N VAL A 315 -11.79 8.92 0.71
CA VAL A 315 -11.55 7.61 1.31
C VAL A 315 -10.38 6.91 0.62
N GLY A 316 -9.48 6.36 1.40
CA GLY A 316 -8.25 5.72 0.91
C GLY A 316 -7.11 6.71 0.67
N ASP A 317 -6.22 6.38 -0.26
CA ASP A 317 -4.98 7.14 -0.50
C ASP A 317 -5.21 8.63 -0.67
N VAL A 318 -6.29 9.03 -1.31
CA VAL A 318 -6.60 10.42 -1.64
C VAL A 318 -6.63 11.36 -0.43
N ASN A 319 -6.84 10.85 0.80
CA ASN A 319 -6.81 11.62 2.03
C ASN A 319 -5.44 11.62 2.74
N HIS A 320 -4.46 10.87 2.25
CA HIS A 320 -3.07 10.79 2.73
C HIS A 320 -2.88 10.26 4.17
N ARG A 321 -3.90 9.67 4.79
CA ARG A 321 -3.76 9.11 6.15
C ARG A 321 -2.89 7.86 6.18
N ALA A 322 -3.18 6.90 5.27
CA ALA A 322 -2.39 5.69 5.10
C ALA A 322 -2.50 5.19 3.65
N LEU A 323 -1.38 5.14 2.94
CA LEU A 323 -1.34 4.73 1.52
C LEU A 323 -1.27 3.20 1.41
N LEU A 324 -2.29 2.52 1.96
CA LEU A 324 -2.38 1.08 2.09
C LEU A 324 -3.81 0.60 1.80
N THR A 325 -3.96 -0.38 0.93
CA THR A 325 -5.26 -0.89 0.50
C THR A 325 -6.15 -1.35 1.66
N HIS A 326 -5.60 -2.13 2.60
CA HIS A 326 -6.37 -2.62 3.76
C HIS A 326 -6.82 -1.49 4.68
N GLN A 327 -6.01 -0.43 4.81
CA GLN A 327 -6.39 0.75 5.58
C GLN A 327 -7.47 1.56 4.85
N GLY A 328 -7.36 1.72 3.53
CA GLY A 328 -8.43 2.32 2.73
C GLY A 328 -9.75 1.53 2.79
N LYS A 329 -9.70 0.19 2.79
CA LYS A 329 -10.89 -0.65 3.03
C LYS A 329 -11.48 -0.49 4.44
N TYR A 330 -10.63 -0.31 5.45
CA TYR A 330 -11.07 0.03 6.79
C TYR A 330 -11.78 1.39 6.81
N GLN A 331 -11.17 2.42 6.21
CA GLN A 331 -11.80 3.74 6.07
C GLN A 331 -13.13 3.66 5.32
N ALA A 332 -13.25 2.81 4.29
CA ALA A 332 -14.48 2.61 3.53
C ALA A 332 -15.62 2.06 4.41
N ARG A 333 -15.32 1.15 5.35
CA ARG A 333 -16.30 0.67 6.33
C ARG A 333 -16.78 1.79 7.24
N ILE A 334 -15.87 2.63 7.72
CA ILE A 334 -16.17 3.78 8.59
C ILE A 334 -16.99 4.84 7.83
N ALA A 335 -16.53 5.25 6.66
CA ALA A 335 -17.20 6.25 5.82
C ALA A 335 -18.59 5.78 5.39
N GLY A 336 -18.71 4.52 4.93
CA GLY A 336 -20.00 3.95 4.54
C GLY A 336 -21.01 3.93 5.70
N ALA A 337 -20.58 3.52 6.90
CA ALA A 337 -21.42 3.56 8.09
C ALA A 337 -21.80 5.01 8.47
N ALA A 338 -20.86 5.96 8.40
CA ALA A 338 -21.12 7.36 8.71
C ALA A 338 -22.09 8.01 7.70
N ILE A 339 -21.94 7.71 6.40
CA ILE A 339 -22.84 8.16 5.33
C ILE A 339 -24.25 7.61 5.60
N ALA A 340 -24.38 6.31 5.86
CA ALA A 340 -25.64 5.65 6.11
C ALA A 340 -26.36 6.24 7.33
N ALA A 341 -25.67 6.39 8.46
CA ALA A 341 -26.24 6.97 9.67
C ALA A 341 -26.74 8.41 9.44
N ARG A 342 -25.97 9.24 8.71
CA ARG A 342 -26.41 10.60 8.37
C ARG A 342 -27.61 10.63 7.43
N ALA A 343 -27.63 9.77 6.41
CA ALA A 343 -28.74 9.67 5.48
C ALA A 343 -30.05 9.28 6.18
N GLN A 344 -29.95 8.46 7.22
CA GLN A 344 -31.09 7.97 8.00
C GLN A 344 -31.43 8.85 9.23
N GLY A 345 -30.67 9.94 9.46
CA GLY A 345 -30.83 10.79 10.65
C GLY A 345 -30.47 10.10 11.97
N ALA A 346 -29.65 9.03 11.90
CA ALA A 346 -29.24 8.27 13.08
C ALA A 346 -28.05 8.95 13.81
N PRO A 347 -27.91 8.75 15.13
CA PRO A 347 -26.79 9.27 15.90
C PRO A 347 -25.42 8.76 15.38
N GLN A 348 -24.42 9.63 15.42
CA GLN A 348 -23.03 9.28 15.06
C GLN A 348 -22.26 8.82 16.30
N ALA A 349 -21.66 7.63 16.24
CA ALA A 349 -20.73 7.15 17.26
C ALA A 349 -19.31 7.65 16.91
N THR A 350 -18.96 8.85 17.40
CA THR A 350 -17.72 9.57 17.05
C THR A 350 -16.63 9.48 18.13
N GLY A 351 -16.84 8.73 19.19
CA GLY A 351 -15.80 8.45 20.19
C GLY A 351 -14.68 7.56 19.64
N ARG A 352 -13.53 7.58 20.30
CA ARG A 352 -12.41 6.69 20.00
C ARG A 352 -12.88 5.23 19.89
N TRP A 353 -12.50 4.53 18.83
CA TRP A 353 -12.99 3.20 18.45
C TRP A 353 -14.50 3.10 18.17
N GLY A 354 -15.18 4.23 18.01
CA GLY A 354 -16.59 4.26 17.62
C GLY A 354 -16.81 3.79 16.17
N ALA A 355 -18.01 3.35 15.86
CA ALA A 355 -18.38 2.80 14.55
C ALA A 355 -18.19 3.78 13.37
N HIS A 356 -18.09 5.08 13.66
CA HIS A 356 -17.91 6.13 12.64
C HIS A 356 -16.59 6.88 12.79
N THR A 357 -15.57 6.25 13.41
CA THR A 357 -14.28 6.87 13.72
C THR A 357 -13.12 5.99 13.27
N ALA A 358 -12.32 6.48 12.35
CA ALA A 358 -11.18 5.76 11.80
C ALA A 358 -9.95 5.79 12.75
N THR A 359 -10.14 5.36 14.01
CA THR A 359 -9.11 5.40 15.05
C THR A 359 -7.84 4.63 14.68
N ALA A 360 -7.98 3.50 13.95
CA ALA A 360 -6.83 2.69 13.56
C ALA A 360 -5.88 3.42 12.57
N ASP A 361 -6.37 4.45 11.85
CA ASP A 361 -5.51 5.27 10.97
C ASP A 361 -4.40 5.98 11.74
N HIS A 362 -4.61 6.26 13.02
CA HIS A 362 -3.67 6.96 13.90
C HIS A 362 -2.93 6.03 14.87
N ALA A 363 -3.57 4.91 15.24
CA ALA A 363 -3.11 4.09 16.35
C ALA A 363 -2.57 2.72 15.95
N ALA A 364 -3.06 2.11 14.87
CA ALA A 364 -2.83 0.71 14.61
C ALA A 364 -2.79 0.39 13.09
N VAL A 365 -1.98 1.13 12.35
CA VAL A 365 -1.77 0.88 10.91
C VAL A 365 -0.77 -0.25 10.74
N PRO A 366 -1.17 -1.45 10.27
CA PRO A 366 -0.25 -2.54 10.01
C PRO A 366 0.37 -2.39 8.61
N GLN A 367 1.63 -2.76 8.47
CA GLN A 367 2.33 -2.80 7.18
C GLN A 367 3.25 -4.01 7.11
N VAL A 368 3.22 -4.73 5.99
CA VAL A 368 4.18 -5.78 5.65
C VAL A 368 4.90 -5.39 4.37
N VAL A 369 6.21 -5.55 4.36
CA VAL A 369 7.10 -5.45 3.20
C VAL A 369 7.54 -6.87 2.86
N PHE A 370 7.20 -7.33 1.67
CA PHE A 370 7.34 -8.72 1.27
C PHE A 370 8.71 -9.01 0.62
N THR A 371 9.77 -8.47 1.22
CA THR A 371 11.15 -8.77 0.87
C THR A 371 11.59 -10.10 1.48
N ASP A 372 12.83 -10.50 1.28
CA ASP A 372 13.47 -11.60 2.00
C ASP A 372 14.74 -11.06 2.68
N PRO A 373 14.73 -10.88 4.04
CA PRO A 373 13.66 -11.17 5.00
C PRO A 373 12.46 -10.20 4.87
N GLU A 374 11.27 -10.66 5.29
CA GLU A 374 10.11 -9.79 5.43
C GLU A 374 10.32 -8.77 6.55
N ALA A 375 9.76 -7.56 6.38
CA ALA A 375 9.69 -6.56 7.43
C ALA A 375 8.23 -6.17 7.69
N ALA A 376 7.79 -6.23 8.95
CA ALA A 376 6.41 -5.97 9.32
C ALA A 376 6.33 -5.09 10.55
N SER A 377 5.41 -4.13 10.55
CA SER A 377 5.21 -3.23 11.68
C SER A 377 3.75 -2.84 11.85
N VAL A 378 3.36 -2.49 13.07
CA VAL A 378 2.09 -1.89 13.40
C VAL A 378 2.28 -0.82 14.48
N GLY A 379 1.56 0.30 14.37
CA GLY A 379 1.60 1.38 15.34
C GLY A 379 2.85 2.25 15.21
N LEU A 380 3.33 2.78 16.34
CA LEU A 380 4.42 3.76 16.39
C LEU A 380 5.79 3.07 16.48
N THR A 381 6.78 3.61 15.77
CA THR A 381 8.19 3.33 16.06
C THR A 381 8.59 3.97 17.40
N LEU A 382 9.70 3.54 18.00
CA LEU A 382 10.25 4.17 19.21
C LEU A 382 10.38 5.69 19.04
N ALA A 383 11.06 6.12 17.99
CA ALA A 383 11.23 7.54 17.70
C ALA A 383 9.90 8.27 17.40
N GLY A 384 8.92 7.57 16.84
CA GLY A 384 7.57 8.10 16.62
C GLY A 384 6.82 8.33 17.93
N ALA A 385 6.88 7.38 18.85
CA ALA A 385 6.26 7.45 20.16
C ALA A 385 6.87 8.55 21.03
N GLU A 386 8.19 8.68 21.03
CA GLU A 386 8.92 9.75 21.75
C GLU A 386 8.53 11.14 21.20
N ARG A 387 8.49 11.32 19.86
CA ARG A 387 8.04 12.58 19.25
C ARG A 387 6.58 12.92 19.56
N ALA A 388 5.74 11.91 19.76
CA ALA A 388 4.34 12.09 20.19
C ALA A 388 4.21 12.41 21.69
N GLY A 389 5.32 12.43 22.45
CA GLY A 389 5.35 12.77 23.86
C GLY A 389 5.01 11.62 24.82
N HIS A 390 4.99 10.39 24.35
CA HIS A 390 4.77 9.23 25.22
C HIS A 390 6.03 8.91 26.04
N ARG A 391 5.85 8.49 27.28
CA ARG A 391 6.90 7.85 28.08
C ARG A 391 6.96 6.37 27.66
N VAL A 392 8.05 5.98 27.01
CA VAL A 392 8.13 4.65 26.40
C VAL A 392 9.35 3.86 26.83
N ARG A 393 9.22 2.54 26.74
CA ARG A 393 10.33 1.58 26.77
C ARG A 393 10.26 0.71 25.52
N ALA A 394 11.36 0.67 24.75
CA ALA A 394 11.54 -0.32 23.70
C ALA A 394 12.18 -1.58 24.27
N VAL A 395 11.70 -2.73 23.82
CA VAL A 395 12.26 -4.05 24.15
C VAL A 395 12.54 -4.77 22.84
N ASP A 396 13.78 -5.19 22.70
CA ASP A 396 14.26 -5.93 21.54
C ASP A 396 14.47 -7.41 21.86
N TYR A 397 14.28 -8.25 20.85
CA TYR A 397 14.64 -9.66 20.93
C TYR A 397 15.16 -10.18 19.59
N ASP A 398 16.19 -11.02 19.64
CA ASP A 398 16.72 -11.71 18.48
C ASP A 398 15.84 -12.91 18.14
N LEU A 399 15.19 -12.88 16.96
CA LEU A 399 14.35 -13.97 16.51
C LEU A 399 15.12 -15.28 16.27
N ALA A 400 16.43 -15.22 15.99
CA ALA A 400 17.26 -16.42 15.85
C ALA A 400 17.31 -17.25 17.15
N ALA A 401 17.08 -16.63 18.31
CA ALA A 401 17.07 -17.31 19.61
C ALA A 401 15.73 -18.00 19.94
N VAL A 402 14.71 -17.90 19.06
CA VAL A 402 13.42 -18.56 19.24
C VAL A 402 13.44 -19.95 18.59
N SER A 403 13.02 -20.98 19.33
CA SER A 403 13.05 -22.36 18.84
C SER A 403 12.28 -22.56 17.52
N GLY A 404 11.11 -21.93 17.39
CA GLY A 404 10.30 -21.98 16.18
C GLY A 404 11.00 -21.37 14.95
N SER A 405 11.82 -20.36 15.12
CA SER A 405 12.62 -19.76 14.05
C SER A 405 13.68 -20.72 13.51
N GLY A 406 14.37 -21.45 14.39
CA GLY A 406 15.34 -22.47 14.00
C GLY A 406 14.74 -23.65 13.24
N LEU A 407 13.48 -24.00 13.56
CA LEU A 407 12.72 -25.00 12.79
C LEU A 407 12.26 -24.46 11.44
N TYR A 408 11.90 -23.18 11.37
CA TYR A 408 11.44 -22.54 10.14
C TYR A 408 12.57 -22.44 9.10
N ALA A 409 13.77 -22.04 9.54
CA ALA A 409 14.89 -21.83 8.64
C ALA A 409 16.24 -22.04 9.33
N SER A 410 17.13 -22.82 8.69
CA SER A 410 18.52 -22.91 9.11
C SER A 410 19.21 -21.55 8.95
N GLY A 411 19.94 -21.10 9.99
CA GLY A 411 20.60 -19.81 9.98
C GLY A 411 19.61 -18.63 9.99
N TYR A 412 18.46 -18.79 10.63
CA TYR A 412 17.46 -17.74 10.75
C TYR A 412 18.10 -16.46 11.29
N ARG A 413 17.87 -15.34 10.60
CA ARG A 413 18.24 -13.99 11.03
C ARG A 413 16.98 -13.15 11.14
N GLY A 414 16.80 -12.45 12.24
CA GLY A 414 15.65 -11.58 12.41
C GLY A 414 15.65 -10.88 13.76
N ARG A 415 14.85 -9.85 13.87
CA ARG A 415 14.73 -9.03 15.07
C ARG A 415 13.28 -8.64 15.32
N ALA A 416 12.90 -8.61 16.58
CA ALA A 416 11.63 -8.10 17.06
C ALA A 416 11.85 -6.91 17.99
N ARG A 417 10.99 -5.90 17.90
CA ARG A 417 10.88 -4.79 18.85
C ARG A 417 9.44 -4.56 19.22
N MET A 418 9.16 -4.41 20.53
CA MET A 418 7.91 -3.82 21.01
C MET A 418 8.19 -2.48 21.71
N VAL A 419 7.28 -1.52 21.51
CA VAL A 419 7.31 -0.20 22.14
C VAL A 419 6.15 -0.12 23.12
N VAL A 420 6.45 -0.01 24.41
CA VAL A 420 5.48 -0.02 25.51
C VAL A 420 5.28 1.40 26.04
N ASP A 421 4.04 1.83 26.18
CA ASP A 421 3.63 3.03 26.91
C ASP A 421 3.74 2.75 28.42
N LEU A 422 4.64 3.45 29.10
CA LEU A 422 4.91 3.26 30.54
C LEU A 422 3.82 3.82 31.46
N ASP A 423 2.95 4.68 30.97
CA ASP A 423 1.87 5.26 31.74
C ASP A 423 0.59 4.42 31.67
N ARG A 424 0.37 3.74 30.52
CA ARG A 424 -0.82 2.94 30.26
C ARG A 424 -0.57 1.43 30.31
N GLU A 425 0.71 1.00 30.36
CA GLU A 425 1.13 -0.40 30.30
C GLU A 425 0.50 -1.17 29.13
N ILE A 426 0.55 -0.57 27.92
CA ILE A 426 0.04 -1.14 26.66
C ILE A 426 1.08 -1.00 25.55
N LEU A 427 0.90 -1.73 24.45
CA LEU A 427 1.73 -1.59 23.25
C LEU A 427 1.31 -0.38 22.43
N LEU A 428 2.27 0.48 22.05
CA LEU A 428 2.11 1.54 21.06
C LEU A 428 2.55 1.11 19.66
N GLY A 429 3.45 0.18 19.57
CA GLY A 429 3.93 -0.34 18.30
C GLY A 429 4.76 -1.59 18.42
N VAL A 430 4.84 -2.32 17.32
CA VAL A 430 5.65 -3.53 17.20
C VAL A 430 6.27 -3.59 15.81
N THR A 431 7.52 -4.00 15.72
CA THR A 431 8.21 -4.26 14.45
C THR A 431 8.88 -5.63 14.51
N PHE A 432 8.66 -6.41 13.44
CA PHE A 432 9.32 -7.70 13.23
C PHE A 432 10.08 -7.66 11.90
N VAL A 433 11.24 -8.29 11.86
CA VAL A 433 11.99 -8.56 10.61
C VAL A 433 12.48 -10.00 10.66
N GLY A 434 12.25 -10.74 9.59
CA GLY A 434 12.69 -12.14 9.48
C GLY A 434 11.85 -12.93 8.46
N PRO A 435 12.26 -14.14 8.10
CA PRO A 435 11.45 -15.02 7.27
C PRO A 435 10.13 -15.42 7.97
N GLY A 436 8.99 -15.34 7.24
CA GLY A 436 7.69 -15.81 7.71
C GLY A 436 7.02 -14.96 8.79
N ILE A 437 7.46 -13.71 9.01
CA ILE A 437 6.90 -12.86 10.07
C ILE A 437 5.66 -12.07 9.64
N GLY A 438 5.32 -12.06 8.36
CA GLY A 438 4.15 -11.33 7.86
C GLY A 438 2.86 -11.77 8.55
N GLU A 439 2.66 -13.07 8.74
CA GLU A 439 1.49 -13.63 9.42
C GLU A 439 1.52 -13.40 10.94
N LEU A 440 2.70 -13.22 11.53
CA LEU A 440 2.86 -12.89 12.95
C LEU A 440 2.32 -11.50 13.28
N LEU A 441 2.35 -10.56 12.33
CA LEU A 441 1.97 -9.15 12.54
C LEU A 441 0.54 -8.99 13.05
N HIS A 442 -0.39 -9.84 12.64
CA HIS A 442 -1.80 -9.66 13.02
C HIS A 442 -2.01 -9.79 14.54
N SER A 443 -1.24 -10.64 15.22
CA SER A 443 -1.27 -10.73 16.68
C SER A 443 -0.87 -9.40 17.35
N ALA A 444 0.14 -8.71 16.80
CA ALA A 444 0.54 -7.38 17.24
C ALA A 444 -0.56 -6.33 16.96
N THR A 445 -1.18 -6.41 15.76
CA THR A 445 -2.28 -5.50 15.41
C THR A 445 -3.45 -5.63 16.37
N VAL A 446 -3.82 -6.85 16.75
CA VAL A 446 -4.88 -7.10 17.75
C VAL A 446 -4.50 -6.54 19.11
N ALA A 447 -3.25 -6.72 19.55
CA ALA A 447 -2.78 -6.22 20.84
C ALA A 447 -2.77 -4.68 20.88
N VAL A 448 -2.29 -4.01 19.82
CA VAL A 448 -2.25 -2.54 19.74
C VAL A 448 -3.66 -1.96 19.59
N ALA A 449 -4.48 -2.47 18.67
CA ALA A 449 -5.85 -1.99 18.46
C ALA A 449 -6.78 -2.28 19.64
N GLY A 450 -6.57 -3.41 20.30
CA GLY A 450 -7.31 -3.79 21.52
C GLY A 450 -6.82 -3.09 22.78
N GLU A 451 -5.73 -2.29 22.69
CA GLU A 451 -5.07 -1.66 23.84
C GLU A 451 -4.88 -2.67 24.99
N VAL A 452 -4.38 -3.87 24.61
CA VAL A 452 -4.29 -4.99 25.54
C VAL A 452 -3.21 -4.69 26.57
N PRO A 453 -3.54 -4.68 27.88
CA PRO A 453 -2.55 -4.45 28.93
C PRO A 453 -1.45 -5.51 28.93
N ILE A 454 -0.21 -5.10 29.21
CA ILE A 454 0.96 -6.00 29.26
C ILE A 454 0.72 -7.20 30.20
N ASP A 455 0.06 -6.98 31.33
CA ASP A 455 -0.32 -8.06 32.26
C ASP A 455 -1.25 -9.09 31.62
N ARG A 456 -2.16 -8.64 30.74
CA ARG A 456 -3.06 -9.54 30.01
C ARG A 456 -2.30 -10.29 28.91
N LEU A 457 -1.38 -9.61 28.19
CA LEU A 457 -0.53 -10.26 27.17
C LEU A 457 0.32 -11.39 27.75
N TRP A 458 0.72 -11.29 29.03
CA TRP A 458 1.43 -12.36 29.72
C TRP A 458 0.66 -13.68 29.78
N HIS A 459 -0.66 -13.64 29.71
CA HIS A 459 -1.52 -14.81 29.67
C HIS A 459 -1.88 -15.27 28.23
N ALA A 460 -1.42 -14.56 27.21
CA ALA A 460 -1.57 -14.96 25.81
C ALA A 460 -0.45 -15.93 25.43
N VAL A 461 -0.64 -17.21 25.78
CA VAL A 461 0.39 -18.24 25.64
C VAL A 461 0.65 -18.57 24.18
N PRO A 462 1.87 -18.34 23.64
CA PRO A 462 2.21 -18.75 22.29
C PRO A 462 2.36 -20.27 22.20
N ALA A 463 1.92 -20.87 21.08
CA ALA A 463 2.13 -22.28 20.85
C ALA A 463 3.64 -22.59 20.65
N PHE A 464 4.09 -23.73 21.20
CA PHE A 464 5.46 -24.19 21.05
C PHE A 464 5.54 -25.44 20.17
N PRO A 465 6.52 -25.55 19.27
CA PRO A 465 7.49 -24.52 18.88
C PRO A 465 6.98 -23.71 17.65
N THR A 466 6.84 -22.41 17.82
CA THR A 466 6.50 -21.48 16.73
C THR A 466 7.29 -20.18 16.84
N ILE A 467 7.37 -19.38 15.77
CA ILE A 467 7.97 -18.04 15.82
C ILE A 467 7.20 -17.13 16.80
N SER A 468 5.92 -17.39 17.04
CA SER A 468 5.09 -16.64 18.00
C SER A 468 5.61 -16.69 19.44
N GLU A 469 6.53 -17.64 19.78
CA GLU A 469 7.21 -17.67 21.09
C GLU A 469 7.96 -16.35 21.39
N VAL A 470 8.30 -15.57 20.37
CA VAL A 470 8.90 -14.24 20.54
C VAL A 470 8.09 -13.34 21.47
N TRP A 471 6.75 -13.48 21.52
CA TRP A 471 5.92 -12.73 22.46
C TRP A 471 6.27 -12.98 23.91
N LEU A 472 6.44 -14.25 24.28
CA LEU A 472 6.90 -14.60 25.62
C LEU A 472 8.28 -14.00 25.92
N ARG A 473 9.21 -14.09 24.96
CA ARG A 473 10.57 -13.59 25.12
C ARG A 473 10.64 -12.07 25.27
N LEU A 474 9.84 -11.33 24.50
CA LEU A 474 9.71 -9.87 24.64
C LEU A 474 9.13 -9.49 26.01
N LEU A 475 8.11 -10.22 26.49
CA LEU A 475 7.48 -9.96 27.78
C LEU A 475 8.40 -10.32 28.95
N GLU A 476 9.18 -11.42 28.86
CA GLU A 476 10.22 -11.76 29.84
C GLU A 476 11.29 -10.66 29.91
N ALA A 477 11.80 -10.21 28.75
CA ALA A 477 12.78 -9.13 28.67
C ALA A 477 12.22 -7.77 29.15
N TYR A 478 10.92 -7.55 29.06
CA TYR A 478 10.27 -6.37 29.62
C TYR A 478 10.21 -6.41 31.14
N ARG A 479 9.97 -7.56 31.72
CA ARG A 479 9.87 -7.75 33.19
C ARG A 479 11.23 -7.78 33.90
N GLY A 480 12.33 -8.06 33.18
CA GLY A 480 13.72 -8.11 33.69
C GLY A 480 14.09 -9.49 34.11
#